data_ff885678f84656cae6dacd123a8d1d11
#
_entry.id   ff885678f84656cae6dacd123a8d1d11
#
_cell.length_a   1.000
_cell.length_b   1.000
_cell.length_c   1.000
_cell.angle_alpha   90.00
_cell.angle_beta   90.00
_cell.angle_gamma   90.00
#
_symmetry.space_group_name_H-M   'P 1'
#
loop_
_entity.id
_entity.type
_entity.pdbx_description
1 polymer ?
#
loop_
_entity_poly.entity_id
_entity_poly.type
_entity_poly.pdbx_seq_one_letter_code
_entity_poly.pdbx_strand_id
1 'polypeptide(L)'
;MVSTPQRRPRADAIRNIERILGAARAVFAEHGPDAQLSAVARRAGVGEATLYRHFAGRDELIHAVLARRFDEAIAPVAAAALDTADPWQAMVDMLTVVLEVAADEQRTIAAAQSPDIFSGLAAQYFEAFGVVLRRAQDAGVVRDDLVAADLPRLTTMLIGAQRLGGAADAMFLGMGSAGRGPGEGWRRYLALMLDAMRPAAATALPPFDAAAAPESPRGR
;
A
#
# COMPACT_ATOMS: atom_id res chain seq x y z
N MET A 1 33.82 40.77 0.10
CA MET A 1 33.42 39.62 0.93
C MET A 1 32.15 39.07 0.33
N VAL A 2 32.23 37.96 -0.41
CA VAL A 2 31.09 37.34 -1.09
C VAL A 2 30.57 36.23 -0.18
N SER A 3 29.33 36.39 0.26
CA SER A 3 28.63 35.45 1.15
C SER A 3 28.27 34.19 0.36
N THR A 4 28.84 33.07 0.73
CA THR A 4 28.56 31.74 0.13
C THR A 4 27.16 31.25 0.57
N PRO A 5 26.29 30.82 -0.33
CA PRO A 5 24.91 30.42 0.05
C PRO A 5 24.91 29.06 0.74
N GLN A 6 24.42 29.04 1.96
CA GLN A 6 24.20 27.87 2.83
C GLN A 6 23.08 26.88 2.35
N ARG A 7 22.80 26.82 1.05
CA ARG A 7 21.72 26.01 0.47
C ARG A 7 22.11 24.57 0.08
N ARG A 8 23.39 24.22 0.11
CA ARG A 8 23.89 22.91 -0.36
C ARG A 8 23.55 21.68 0.50
N PRO A 9 23.60 21.68 1.85
CA PRO A 9 23.46 20.44 2.62
C PRO A 9 22.06 19.81 2.54
N ARG A 10 20.98 20.61 2.51
CA ARG A 10 19.59 20.09 2.42
C ARG A 10 19.28 19.50 1.05
N ALA A 11 19.71 20.14 -0.02
CA ALA A 11 19.49 19.64 -1.38
C ALA A 11 20.27 18.34 -1.64
N ASP A 12 21.49 18.22 -1.07
CA ASP A 12 22.30 17.00 -1.18
C ASP A 12 21.69 15.86 -0.37
N ALA A 13 21.12 16.13 0.82
CA ALA A 13 20.42 15.15 1.63
C ALA A 13 19.17 14.62 0.92
N ILE A 14 18.36 15.50 0.33
CA ILE A 14 17.18 15.11 -0.46
C ILE A 14 17.58 14.23 -1.64
N ARG A 15 18.59 14.63 -2.42
CA ARG A 15 19.09 13.82 -3.54
C ARG A 15 19.61 12.45 -3.11
N ASN A 16 20.25 12.37 -1.93
CA ASN A 16 20.70 11.10 -1.39
C ASN A 16 19.55 10.19 -1.01
N ILE A 17 18.52 10.72 -0.33
CA ILE A 17 17.30 9.98 0.01
C ILE A 17 16.65 9.44 -1.27
N GLU A 18 16.46 10.28 -2.29
CA GLU A 18 15.89 9.88 -3.58
C GLU A 18 16.66 8.72 -4.23
N ARG A 19 18.01 8.82 -4.23
CA ARG A 19 18.85 7.75 -4.77
C ARG A 19 18.76 6.47 -3.97
N ILE A 20 18.71 6.56 -2.64
CA ILE A 20 18.57 5.40 -1.75
C ILE A 20 17.21 4.74 -1.99
N LEU A 21 16.10 5.50 -2.04
CA LEU A 21 14.76 4.94 -2.27
C LEU A 21 14.63 4.27 -3.64
N GLY A 22 15.15 4.89 -4.70
CA GLY A 22 15.18 4.29 -6.04
C GLY A 22 16.01 3.01 -6.12
N ALA A 23 17.18 3.00 -5.47
CA ALA A 23 18.03 1.82 -5.38
C ALA A 23 17.38 0.71 -4.54
N ALA A 24 16.76 1.06 -3.42
CA ALA A 24 16.07 0.13 -2.52
C ALA A 24 14.93 -0.58 -3.24
N ARG A 25 14.06 0.18 -3.92
CA ARG A 25 12.97 -0.39 -4.72
C ARG A 25 13.49 -1.41 -5.73
N ALA A 26 14.52 -1.07 -6.48
CA ALA A 26 15.09 -1.98 -7.48
C ALA A 26 15.69 -3.24 -6.84
N VAL A 27 16.45 -3.11 -5.74
CA VAL A 27 17.07 -4.25 -5.04
C VAL A 27 16.00 -5.16 -4.41
N PHE A 28 14.97 -4.59 -3.79
CA PHE A 28 13.86 -5.38 -3.24
C PHE A 28 13.04 -6.06 -4.33
N ALA A 29 12.79 -5.40 -5.46
CA ALA A 29 12.11 -6.01 -6.61
C ALA A 29 12.91 -7.19 -7.20
N GLU A 30 14.24 -7.09 -7.24
CA GLU A 30 15.13 -8.14 -7.75
C GLU A 30 15.28 -9.31 -6.79
N HIS A 31 15.47 -9.04 -5.49
CA HIS A 31 15.89 -10.03 -4.50
C HIS A 31 14.84 -10.33 -3.42
N GLY A 32 13.79 -9.52 -3.28
CA GLY A 32 12.73 -9.71 -2.28
C GLY A 32 13.27 -9.86 -0.85
N PRO A 33 12.87 -10.94 -0.12
CA PRO A 33 13.34 -11.19 1.23
C PRO A 33 14.86 -11.32 1.38
N ASP A 34 15.54 -11.78 0.33
CA ASP A 34 17.00 -11.99 0.33
C ASP A 34 17.81 -10.72 0.05
N ALA A 35 17.15 -9.59 -0.22
CA ALA A 35 17.78 -8.31 -0.46
C ALA A 35 18.68 -7.88 0.71
N GLN A 36 19.91 -7.45 0.41
CA GLN A 36 20.85 -6.95 1.41
C GLN A 36 20.92 -5.42 1.36
N LEU A 37 20.92 -4.75 2.54
CA LEU A 37 21.04 -3.28 2.60
C LEU A 37 22.38 -2.78 2.07
N SER A 38 23.45 -3.56 2.15
CA SER A 38 24.73 -3.28 1.51
C SER A 38 24.63 -3.19 -0.01
N ALA A 39 23.77 -4.03 -0.65
CA ALA A 39 23.49 -3.95 -2.08
C ALA A 39 22.73 -2.67 -2.42
N VAL A 40 21.81 -2.23 -1.56
CA VAL A 40 21.10 -0.95 -1.71
C VAL A 40 22.11 0.22 -1.64
N ALA A 41 22.97 0.27 -0.61
CA ALA A 41 23.96 1.32 -0.45
C ALA A 41 24.90 1.41 -1.67
N ARG A 42 25.41 0.26 -2.13
CA ARG A 42 26.25 0.16 -3.34
C ARG A 42 25.52 0.68 -4.58
N ARG A 43 24.27 0.26 -4.81
CA ARG A 43 23.47 0.69 -5.98
C ARG A 43 23.13 2.17 -5.93
N ALA A 44 22.88 2.71 -4.73
CA ALA A 44 22.65 4.14 -4.51
C ALA A 44 23.92 4.98 -4.63
N GLY A 45 25.11 4.38 -4.64
CA GLY A 45 26.38 5.09 -4.62
C GLY A 45 26.61 5.88 -3.33
N VAL A 46 26.17 5.30 -2.18
CA VAL A 46 26.39 5.86 -0.84
C VAL A 46 27.08 4.83 0.06
N GLY A 47 27.75 5.31 1.11
CA GLY A 47 28.29 4.41 2.13
C GLY A 47 27.16 3.83 3.00
N GLU A 48 27.33 2.60 3.52
CA GLU A 48 26.36 1.97 4.43
C GLU A 48 26.07 2.85 5.64
N ALA A 49 27.08 3.48 6.24
CA ALA A 49 26.89 4.42 7.34
C ALA A 49 25.97 5.60 6.98
N THR A 50 25.98 6.02 5.71
CA THR A 50 25.09 7.07 5.22
C THR A 50 23.65 6.54 5.09
N LEU A 51 23.48 5.31 4.60
CA LEU A 51 22.18 4.66 4.55
C LEU A 51 21.58 4.53 5.94
N TYR A 52 22.32 3.96 6.90
CA TYR A 52 21.86 3.78 8.29
C TYR A 52 21.61 5.08 9.04
N ARG A 53 22.22 6.19 8.62
CA ARG A 53 21.93 7.52 9.17
C ARG A 53 20.57 8.07 8.71
N HIS A 54 20.10 7.65 7.53
CA HIS A 54 18.81 8.05 6.99
C HIS A 54 17.67 7.08 7.34
N PHE A 55 18.00 5.80 7.47
CA PHE A 55 17.03 4.74 7.73
C PHE A 55 17.61 3.78 8.77
N ALA A 56 16.94 3.65 9.93
CA ALA A 56 17.43 2.83 11.04
C ALA A 56 17.52 1.34 10.71
N GLY A 57 16.84 0.89 9.67
CA GLY A 57 16.88 -0.50 9.24
C GLY A 57 16.04 -0.80 8.00
N ARG A 58 15.88 -2.09 7.74
CA ARG A 58 15.18 -2.62 6.58
C ARG A 58 13.72 -2.14 6.51
N ASP A 59 12.98 -2.30 7.61
CA ASP A 59 11.55 -2.01 7.62
C ASP A 59 11.26 -0.51 7.44
N GLU A 60 12.08 0.36 8.04
CA GLU A 60 11.95 1.80 7.81
C GLU A 60 12.23 2.18 6.35
N LEU A 61 13.24 1.55 5.74
CA LEU A 61 13.54 1.77 4.32
C LEU A 61 12.42 1.26 3.41
N ILE A 62 11.87 0.06 3.69
CA ILE A 62 10.74 -0.50 2.95
C ILE A 62 9.51 0.39 3.12
N HIS A 63 9.21 0.82 4.34
CA HIS A 63 8.11 1.75 4.60
C HIS A 63 8.25 3.03 3.76
N ALA A 64 9.45 3.64 3.73
CA ALA A 64 9.68 4.85 2.94
C ALA A 64 9.55 4.62 1.42
N VAL A 65 9.99 3.45 0.91
CA VAL A 65 9.81 3.07 -0.50
C VAL A 65 8.32 2.93 -0.82
N LEU A 66 7.57 2.21 0.02
CA LEU A 66 6.14 1.99 -0.19
C LEU A 66 5.36 3.30 -0.03
N ALA A 67 5.63 4.10 1.01
CA ALA A 67 4.97 5.39 1.21
C ALA A 67 5.11 6.29 -0.02
N ARG A 68 6.31 6.39 -0.56
CA ARG A 68 6.56 7.14 -1.79
C ARG A 68 5.75 6.61 -2.98
N ARG A 69 5.72 5.28 -3.17
CA ARG A 69 4.97 4.65 -4.27
C ARG A 69 3.46 4.88 -4.14
N PHE A 70 2.96 4.79 -2.93
CA PHE A 70 1.56 5.09 -2.64
C PHE A 70 1.25 6.57 -2.87
N ASP A 71 2.11 7.50 -2.41
CA ASP A 71 1.93 8.93 -2.68
C ASP A 71 1.89 9.24 -4.18
N GLU A 72 2.83 8.71 -4.95
CA GLU A 72 2.92 8.90 -6.40
C GLU A 72 1.68 8.37 -7.14
N ALA A 73 1.08 7.27 -6.68
CA ALA A 73 -0.03 6.62 -7.34
C ALA A 73 -1.40 7.08 -6.81
N ILE A 74 -1.56 7.20 -5.49
CA ILE A 74 -2.88 7.43 -4.88
C ILE A 74 -3.21 8.92 -4.82
N ALA A 75 -2.25 9.82 -4.57
CA ALA A 75 -2.55 11.24 -4.43
C ALA A 75 -3.22 11.83 -5.68
N PRO A 76 -2.80 11.53 -6.93
CA PRO A 76 -3.49 12.00 -8.12
C PRO A 76 -4.92 11.46 -8.24
N VAL A 77 -5.14 10.18 -7.93
CA VAL A 77 -6.47 9.55 -8.00
C VAL A 77 -7.38 10.09 -6.91
N ALA A 78 -6.88 10.28 -5.69
CA ALA A 78 -7.62 10.90 -4.61
C ALA A 78 -8.04 12.35 -4.94
N ALA A 79 -7.15 13.12 -5.55
CA ALA A 79 -7.48 14.47 -6.02
C ALA A 79 -8.55 14.43 -7.12
N ALA A 80 -8.38 13.58 -8.13
CA ALA A 80 -9.36 13.43 -9.23
C ALA A 80 -10.72 12.93 -8.74
N ALA A 81 -10.75 12.09 -7.69
CA ALA A 81 -11.96 11.56 -7.09
C ALA A 81 -12.87 12.65 -6.51
N LEU A 82 -12.32 13.81 -6.11
CA LEU A 82 -13.09 14.93 -5.60
C LEU A 82 -13.86 15.67 -6.72
N ASP A 83 -13.30 15.68 -7.93
CA ASP A 83 -13.84 16.38 -9.10
C ASP A 83 -14.64 15.46 -10.03
N THR A 84 -14.51 14.14 -9.88
CA THR A 84 -15.21 13.14 -10.70
C THR A 84 -16.72 13.21 -10.48
N ALA A 85 -17.49 13.31 -11.59
CA ALA A 85 -18.95 13.38 -11.55
C ALA A 85 -19.61 12.05 -11.13
N ASP A 86 -18.93 10.92 -11.31
CA ASP A 86 -19.37 9.58 -10.93
C ASP A 86 -18.69 9.11 -9.64
N PRO A 87 -19.38 9.16 -8.47
CA PRO A 87 -18.82 8.73 -7.19
C PRO A 87 -18.51 7.24 -7.12
N TRP A 88 -19.23 6.39 -7.88
CA TRP A 88 -18.93 4.97 -7.98
C TRP A 88 -17.60 4.73 -8.69
N GLN A 89 -17.39 5.38 -9.83
CA GLN A 89 -16.13 5.26 -10.56
C GLN A 89 -14.95 5.77 -9.74
N ALA A 90 -15.12 6.86 -8.98
CA ALA A 90 -14.10 7.36 -8.06
C ALA A 90 -13.69 6.29 -7.01
N MET A 91 -14.67 5.54 -6.46
CA MET A 91 -14.40 4.44 -5.53
C MET A 91 -13.67 3.29 -6.22
N VAL A 92 -14.10 2.90 -7.42
CA VAL A 92 -13.47 1.83 -8.22
C VAL A 92 -12.02 2.19 -8.54
N ASP A 93 -11.77 3.39 -9.01
CA ASP A 93 -10.42 3.84 -9.40
C ASP A 93 -9.48 3.87 -8.19
N MET A 94 -9.95 4.34 -7.04
CA MET A 94 -9.15 4.40 -5.82
C MET A 94 -8.78 3.02 -5.30
N LEU A 95 -9.73 2.08 -5.26
CA LEU A 95 -9.45 0.70 -4.84
C LEU A 95 -8.56 -0.02 -5.85
N THR A 96 -8.76 0.24 -7.14
CA THR A 96 -7.95 -0.36 -8.22
C THR A 96 -6.50 0.06 -8.09
N VAL A 97 -6.21 1.35 -7.97
CA VAL A 97 -4.83 1.85 -7.91
C VAL A 97 -4.09 1.34 -6.67
N VAL A 98 -4.76 1.24 -5.52
CA VAL A 98 -4.15 0.66 -4.30
C VAL A 98 -3.73 -0.79 -4.52
N LEU A 99 -4.60 -1.59 -5.13
CA LEU A 99 -4.31 -3.00 -5.39
C LEU A 99 -3.26 -3.18 -6.49
N GLU A 100 -3.21 -2.31 -7.50
CA GLU A 100 -2.16 -2.30 -8.52
C GLU A 100 -0.79 -2.01 -7.91
N VAL A 101 -0.68 -0.96 -7.07
CA VAL A 101 0.57 -0.66 -6.37
C VAL A 101 1.00 -1.81 -5.47
N ALA A 102 0.06 -2.43 -4.75
CA ALA A 102 0.36 -3.58 -3.90
C ALA A 102 0.83 -4.80 -4.70
N ALA A 103 0.26 -5.03 -5.88
CA ALA A 103 0.69 -6.09 -6.79
C ALA A 103 2.10 -5.82 -7.35
N ASP A 104 2.37 -4.59 -7.78
CA ASP A 104 3.67 -4.19 -8.32
C ASP A 104 4.78 -4.27 -7.28
N GLU A 105 4.46 -3.94 -6.03
CA GLU A 105 5.43 -3.92 -4.92
C GLU A 105 5.43 -5.22 -4.09
N GLN A 106 4.83 -6.30 -4.58
CA GLN A 106 4.68 -7.56 -3.85
C GLN A 106 6.00 -8.09 -3.28
N ARG A 107 7.09 -8.00 -4.03
CA ARG A 107 8.42 -8.46 -3.57
C ARG A 107 9.03 -7.53 -2.53
N THR A 108 8.84 -6.22 -2.68
CA THR A 108 9.23 -5.21 -1.69
C THR A 108 8.49 -5.45 -0.37
N ILE A 109 7.18 -5.70 -0.45
CA ILE A 109 6.33 -6.02 0.69
C ILE A 109 6.76 -7.32 1.37
N ALA A 110 7.08 -8.36 0.58
CA ALA A 110 7.56 -9.63 1.10
C ALA A 110 8.93 -9.54 1.80
N ALA A 111 9.71 -8.51 1.50
CA ALA A 111 11.00 -8.25 2.15
C ALA A 111 10.88 -7.61 3.54
N ALA A 112 9.69 -7.12 3.93
CA ALA A 112 9.44 -6.58 5.26
C ALA A 112 9.47 -7.68 6.33
N GLN A 113 10.03 -7.35 7.49
CA GLN A 113 10.12 -8.24 8.64
C GLN A 113 8.96 -8.00 9.62
N SER A 114 8.46 -6.77 9.69
CA SER A 114 7.30 -6.43 10.52
C SER A 114 5.98 -6.65 9.76
N PRO A 115 4.98 -7.31 10.38
CA PRO A 115 3.65 -7.43 9.81
C PRO A 115 2.90 -6.10 9.76
N ASP A 116 3.30 -5.12 10.57
CA ASP A 116 2.60 -3.83 10.74
C ASP A 116 2.99 -2.76 9.72
N ILE A 117 3.81 -3.12 8.72
CA ILE A 117 4.32 -2.14 7.75
C ILE A 117 3.20 -1.43 6.98
N PHE A 118 2.05 -2.08 6.81
CA PHE A 118 0.88 -1.51 6.15
C PHE A 118 -0.01 -0.66 7.04
N SER A 119 0.01 -0.87 8.37
CA SER A 119 -0.87 -0.12 9.27
C SER A 119 -0.57 1.37 9.23
N GLY A 120 0.70 1.76 9.20
CA GLY A 120 1.11 3.15 9.04
C GLY A 120 0.75 3.75 7.67
N LEU A 121 0.93 2.98 6.59
CA LEU A 121 0.57 3.40 5.24
C LEU A 121 -0.94 3.54 5.07
N ALA A 122 -1.72 2.59 5.59
CA ALA A 122 -3.17 2.64 5.52
C ALA A 122 -3.73 3.88 6.24
N ALA A 123 -3.17 4.24 7.40
CA ALA A 123 -3.60 5.41 8.16
C ALA A 123 -3.43 6.72 7.38
N GLN A 124 -2.36 6.85 6.59
CA GLN A 124 -2.07 8.04 5.79
C GLN A 124 -3.15 8.33 4.74
N TYR A 125 -3.74 7.28 4.15
CA TYR A 125 -4.76 7.42 3.10
C TYR A 125 -6.19 7.24 3.59
N PHE A 126 -6.35 6.96 4.88
CA PHE A 126 -7.64 6.67 5.49
C PHE A 126 -8.65 7.81 5.31
N GLU A 127 -8.18 9.05 5.44
CA GLU A 127 -9.03 10.24 5.28
C GLU A 127 -9.55 10.37 3.84
N ALA A 128 -8.67 10.18 2.84
CA ALA A 128 -9.06 10.22 1.43
C ALA A 128 -10.09 9.14 1.09
N PHE A 129 -9.90 7.91 1.57
CA PHE A 129 -10.88 6.84 1.43
C PHE A 129 -12.23 7.19 2.07
N GLY A 130 -12.21 7.81 3.26
CA GLY A 130 -13.42 8.23 3.95
C GLY A 130 -14.21 9.30 3.18
N VAL A 131 -13.53 10.22 2.52
CA VAL A 131 -14.19 11.24 1.66
C VAL A 131 -14.87 10.59 0.46
N VAL A 132 -14.15 9.73 -0.27
CA VAL A 132 -14.69 9.04 -1.46
C VAL A 132 -15.85 8.15 -1.09
N LEU A 133 -15.75 7.40 0.03
CA LEU A 133 -16.83 6.55 0.53
C LEU A 133 -18.09 7.35 0.83
N ARG A 134 -17.98 8.43 1.61
CA ARG A 134 -19.14 9.29 1.95
C ARG A 134 -19.81 9.83 0.70
N ARG A 135 -19.06 10.33 -0.28
CA ARG A 135 -19.64 10.80 -1.56
C ARG A 135 -20.42 9.71 -2.29
N ALA A 136 -19.92 8.48 -2.28
CA ALA A 136 -20.59 7.35 -2.92
C ALA A 136 -21.85 6.91 -2.15
N GLN A 137 -21.84 7.00 -0.82
CA GLN A 137 -23.01 6.77 0.04
C GLN A 137 -24.07 7.86 -0.15
N ASP A 138 -23.69 9.14 -0.12
CA ASP A 138 -24.58 10.29 -0.35
C ASP A 138 -25.25 10.23 -1.72
N ALA A 139 -24.58 9.66 -2.73
CA ALA A 139 -25.11 9.41 -4.06
C ALA A 139 -25.99 8.11 -4.13
N GLY A 140 -26.10 7.35 -3.05
CA GLY A 140 -26.86 6.11 -2.99
C GLY A 140 -26.28 4.97 -3.85
N VAL A 141 -25.01 5.05 -4.23
CA VAL A 141 -24.35 4.02 -5.07
C VAL A 141 -23.54 3.00 -4.27
N VAL A 142 -23.31 3.29 -2.99
CA VAL A 142 -22.68 2.40 -2.01
C VAL A 142 -23.58 2.28 -0.77
N ARG A 143 -23.58 1.11 -0.15
CA ARG A 143 -24.38 0.79 1.06
C ARG A 143 -23.96 1.68 2.24
N ASP A 144 -24.95 2.10 3.06
CA ASP A 144 -24.76 3.09 4.14
C ASP A 144 -24.08 2.52 5.39
N ASP A 145 -24.11 1.20 5.59
CA ASP A 145 -23.56 0.52 6.76
C ASP A 145 -22.04 0.19 6.61
N LEU A 146 -21.45 0.48 5.45
CA LEU A 146 -20.00 0.38 5.25
C LEU A 146 -19.31 1.58 5.91
N VAL A 147 -18.27 1.32 6.71
CA VAL A 147 -17.49 2.39 7.34
C VAL A 147 -16.10 2.52 6.68
N ALA A 148 -15.51 3.71 6.78
CA ALA A 148 -14.20 3.97 6.17
C ALA A 148 -13.11 2.98 6.63
N ALA A 149 -13.22 2.47 7.86
CA ALA A 149 -12.31 1.48 8.43
C ALA A 149 -12.39 0.08 7.77
N ASP A 150 -13.46 -0.23 7.06
CA ASP A 150 -13.59 -1.50 6.32
C ASP A 150 -12.68 -1.52 5.09
N LEU A 151 -12.53 -0.39 4.40
CA LEU A 151 -11.79 -0.33 3.14
C LEU A 151 -10.31 -0.78 3.26
N PRO A 152 -9.51 -0.30 4.23
CA PRO A 152 -8.16 -0.81 4.44
C PRO A 152 -8.12 -2.30 4.78
N ARG A 153 -9.11 -2.80 5.54
CA ARG A 153 -9.18 -4.23 5.89
C ARG A 153 -9.49 -5.09 4.67
N LEU A 154 -10.48 -4.71 3.89
CA LEU A 154 -10.85 -5.40 2.65
C LEU A 154 -9.69 -5.40 1.64
N THR A 155 -9.01 -4.26 1.46
CA THR A 155 -7.84 -4.20 0.59
C THR A 155 -6.69 -5.06 1.11
N THR A 156 -6.43 -5.07 2.43
CA THR A 156 -5.43 -5.95 3.03
C THR A 156 -5.76 -7.43 2.84
N MET A 157 -7.03 -7.82 2.96
CA MET A 157 -7.47 -9.19 2.67
C MET A 157 -7.21 -9.56 1.21
N LEU A 158 -7.50 -8.67 0.26
CA LEU A 158 -7.22 -8.91 -1.16
C LEU A 158 -5.73 -8.98 -1.46
N ILE A 159 -4.91 -8.12 -0.85
CA ILE A 159 -3.44 -8.17 -0.94
C ILE A 159 -2.92 -9.50 -0.37
N GLY A 160 -3.46 -9.93 0.77
CA GLY A 160 -3.13 -11.23 1.36
C GLY A 160 -3.48 -12.42 0.46
N ALA A 161 -4.66 -12.38 -0.17
CA ALA A 161 -5.09 -13.39 -1.12
C ALA A 161 -4.17 -13.48 -2.36
N GLN A 162 -3.65 -12.35 -2.85
CA GLN A 162 -2.65 -12.35 -3.93
C GLN A 162 -1.37 -13.08 -3.56
N ARG A 163 -0.91 -12.91 -2.30
CA ARG A 163 0.32 -13.56 -1.80
C ARG A 163 0.17 -15.07 -1.67
N LEU A 164 -1.04 -15.53 -1.37
CA LEU A 164 -1.36 -16.95 -1.18
C LEU A 164 -1.77 -17.65 -2.48
N GLY A 165 -2.16 -16.89 -3.53
CA GLY A 165 -2.83 -17.42 -4.72
C GLY A 165 -2.17 -18.66 -5.31
N GLY A 166 -0.85 -18.62 -5.60
CA GLY A 166 -0.16 -19.78 -6.15
C GLY A 166 -0.07 -20.98 -5.19
N ALA A 167 0.16 -20.74 -3.91
CA ALA A 167 0.24 -21.79 -2.89
C ALA A 167 -1.14 -22.31 -2.49
N ALA A 168 -2.14 -21.44 -2.39
CA ALA A 168 -3.51 -21.81 -2.09
C ALA A 168 -4.16 -22.56 -3.25
N ASP A 169 -3.95 -22.13 -4.49
CA ASP A 169 -4.45 -22.81 -5.68
C ASP A 169 -3.87 -24.23 -5.81
N ALA A 170 -2.59 -24.40 -5.49
CA ALA A 170 -1.97 -25.72 -5.45
C ALA A 170 -2.51 -26.59 -4.30
N MET A 171 -2.70 -26.00 -3.12
CA MET A 171 -3.10 -26.73 -1.90
C MET A 171 -4.60 -27.10 -1.91
N PHE A 172 -5.48 -26.18 -2.34
CA PHE A 172 -6.94 -26.39 -2.24
C PHE A 172 -7.60 -26.84 -3.54
N LEU A 173 -7.03 -26.51 -4.70
CA LEU A 173 -7.65 -26.82 -5.99
C LEU A 173 -6.91 -27.92 -6.75
N GLY A 174 -5.75 -28.40 -6.26
CA GLY A 174 -4.92 -29.39 -6.97
C GLY A 174 -4.48 -28.91 -8.37
N MET A 175 -4.71 -27.65 -8.69
CA MET A 175 -4.37 -27.04 -9.97
C MET A 175 -2.97 -26.46 -9.86
N GLY A 176 -2.01 -27.10 -10.50
CA GLY A 176 -0.73 -26.46 -10.74
C GLY A 176 -0.97 -25.10 -11.42
N SER A 177 -0.08 -24.16 -11.20
CA SER A 177 -0.17 -22.74 -11.64
C SER A 177 -0.21 -22.56 -13.18
N ALA A 178 -0.86 -23.46 -13.88
CA ALA A 178 -0.99 -23.43 -15.33
C ALA A 178 -1.91 -22.27 -15.75
N GLY A 179 -1.31 -21.18 -16.15
CA GLY A 179 -1.93 -20.24 -17.07
C GLY A 179 -2.45 -18.91 -16.54
N ARG A 180 -2.29 -18.56 -15.25
CA ARG A 180 -2.50 -17.17 -14.78
C ARG A 180 -1.18 -16.59 -14.35
N GLY A 181 -0.76 -15.51 -15.01
CA GLY A 181 0.39 -14.73 -14.58
C GLY A 181 0.22 -14.30 -13.11
N PRO A 182 1.31 -14.22 -12.33
CA PRO A 182 1.25 -13.66 -11.00
C PRO A 182 0.72 -12.23 -11.11
N GLY A 183 -0.46 -11.95 -10.55
CA GLY A 183 -0.97 -10.60 -10.42
C GLY A 183 -2.37 -10.28 -10.97
N GLU A 184 -3.02 -11.14 -11.77
CA GLU A 184 -4.35 -10.79 -12.32
C GLU A 184 -5.55 -11.31 -11.52
N GLY A 185 -5.35 -12.25 -10.61
CA GLY A 185 -6.43 -12.84 -9.81
C GLY A 185 -7.20 -11.85 -8.92
N TRP A 186 -6.53 -10.82 -8.45
CA TRP A 186 -7.13 -9.82 -7.57
C TRP A 186 -8.26 -9.01 -8.24
N ARG A 187 -8.19 -8.77 -9.56
CA ARG A 187 -9.25 -8.05 -10.29
C ARG A 187 -10.61 -8.75 -10.18
N ARG A 188 -10.62 -10.10 -10.21
CA ARG A 188 -11.83 -10.86 -9.99
C ARG A 188 -12.39 -10.68 -8.57
N TYR A 189 -11.52 -10.72 -7.57
CA TYR A 189 -11.92 -10.53 -6.18
C TYR A 189 -12.30 -9.09 -5.87
N LEU A 190 -11.64 -8.11 -6.50
CA LEU A 190 -12.05 -6.72 -6.45
C LEU A 190 -13.47 -6.56 -7.03
N ALA A 191 -13.76 -7.14 -8.17
CA ALA A 191 -15.12 -7.09 -8.76
C ALA A 191 -16.18 -7.65 -7.80
N LEU A 192 -15.92 -8.81 -7.18
CA LEU A 192 -16.83 -9.40 -6.18
C LEU A 192 -17.00 -8.49 -4.95
N MET A 193 -15.92 -7.87 -4.49
CA MET A 193 -15.97 -6.92 -3.37
C MET A 193 -16.77 -5.66 -3.72
N LEU A 194 -16.58 -5.13 -4.92
CA LEU A 194 -17.32 -3.97 -5.42
C LEU A 194 -18.82 -4.27 -5.54
N ASP A 195 -19.18 -5.46 -6.03
CA ASP A 195 -20.59 -5.88 -6.07
C ASP A 195 -21.20 -5.95 -4.67
N ALA A 196 -20.45 -6.46 -3.68
CA ALA A 196 -20.91 -6.51 -2.29
C ALA A 196 -21.05 -5.12 -1.63
N MET A 197 -20.41 -4.08 -2.17
CA MET A 197 -20.55 -2.70 -1.70
C MET A 197 -21.81 -2.01 -2.24
N ARG A 198 -22.49 -2.57 -3.23
CA ARG A 198 -23.72 -2.00 -3.79
C ARG A 198 -24.88 -2.01 -2.77
N PRO A 199 -25.78 -1.01 -2.79
CA PRO A 199 -26.93 -0.96 -1.88
C PRO A 199 -27.84 -2.19 -1.97
N ALA A 200 -27.96 -2.81 -3.16
CA ALA A 200 -28.77 -4.00 -3.39
C ALA A 200 -28.21 -5.29 -2.75
N ALA A 201 -27.02 -5.27 -2.20
CA ALA A 201 -26.40 -6.41 -1.51
C ALA A 201 -26.96 -6.68 -0.09
N ALA A 202 -28.05 -6.29 0.18
CA ALA A 202 -29.04 -6.11 1.27
C ALA A 202 -29.00 -6.97 2.53
N THR A 203 -27.90 -7.61 2.91
CA THR A 203 -27.76 -8.11 4.29
C THR A 203 -27.03 -7.05 5.12
N ALA A 204 -27.67 -6.58 6.21
CA ALA A 204 -27.06 -5.62 7.11
C ALA A 204 -25.74 -6.16 7.66
N LEU A 205 -24.71 -5.34 7.66
CA LEU A 205 -23.43 -5.71 8.26
C LEU A 205 -23.54 -5.70 9.80
N PRO A 206 -22.85 -6.60 10.50
CA PRO A 206 -22.68 -6.47 11.94
C PRO A 206 -22.06 -5.11 12.31
N PRO A 207 -22.34 -4.57 13.52
CA PRO A 207 -21.71 -3.35 13.96
C PRO A 207 -20.18 -3.47 13.89
N PHE A 208 -19.53 -2.40 13.42
CA PHE A 208 -18.07 -2.35 13.41
C PHE A 208 -17.55 -2.25 14.85
N ASP A 209 -16.94 -3.32 15.36
CA ASP A 209 -16.34 -3.34 16.70
C ASP A 209 -14.91 -2.78 16.62
N ALA A 210 -14.77 -1.49 16.93
CA ALA A 210 -13.47 -0.82 17.04
C ALA A 210 -12.66 -1.30 18.28
N ALA A 211 -13.30 -1.96 19.26
CA ALA A 211 -12.67 -2.41 20.50
C ALA A 211 -11.82 -3.70 20.32
N ALA A 212 -11.92 -4.38 19.19
CA ALA A 212 -11.13 -5.56 18.88
C ALA A 212 -9.68 -5.25 18.40
N ALA A 213 -9.23 -4.00 18.44
CA ALA A 213 -7.83 -3.68 18.23
C ALA A 213 -7.00 -4.25 19.42
N PRO A 214 -5.95 -5.04 19.18
CA PRO A 214 -5.13 -5.55 20.27
C PRO A 214 -4.54 -4.38 21.04
N GLU A 215 -4.79 -4.36 22.36
CA GLU A 215 -4.16 -3.37 23.25
C GLU A 215 -2.64 -3.50 23.09
N SER A 216 -2.00 -2.39 22.72
CA SER A 216 -0.54 -2.31 22.70
C SER A 216 -0.04 -2.71 24.11
N PRO A 217 0.93 -3.64 24.25
CA PRO A 217 1.47 -3.99 25.53
C PRO A 217 2.04 -2.75 26.18
N ARG A 218 1.39 -2.29 27.25
CA ARG A 218 1.91 -1.20 28.12
C ARG A 218 3.24 -1.71 28.67
N GLY A 219 4.33 -1.06 28.24
CA GLY A 219 5.67 -1.33 28.74
C GLY A 219 5.69 -1.23 30.27
N ARG A 220 6.28 -2.26 30.88
CA ARG A 220 6.79 -2.23 32.25
C ARG A 220 8.26 -1.87 32.22
#